data_bbc4ca6f9b861709e2a7146614e6fb03
#
_entry.id   bbc4ca6f9b861709e2a7146614e6fb03
#
_cell.length_a   1.000
_cell.length_b   1.000
_cell.length_c   1.000
_cell.angle_alpha   90.00
_cell.angle_beta   90.00
_cell.angle_gamma   90.00
#
_symmetry.space_group_name_H-M   'P 1'
#
loop_
_entity.id
_entity.type
_entity.pdbx_description
1 polymer ?
#
loop_
_entity_poly.entity_id
_entity_poly.type
_entity_poly.pdbx_seq_one_letter_code
_entity_poly.pdbx_strand_id
1 'polypeptide(L)'
;MLKTERVAGFVNSMLRQYDTYGYLPIWQLWGTENYCMIGNHAIPVLVDAALKHIPGVNVEKVYEAVKGTETREHYNSPWRIYEKYGYMPENLQTQSVSITLEDAYDDACVARLAKALGKTEDYEHFNKRAHFYRNLFDKKIGFFRAKDDKGNWIEPFDPLKYGGNGGFPFTEGNAWQYLWYVPQDVPDFISLFGGTKNFGKKLDTFFTLNTDNADKNGNASGFIGQYAHGNEPSQHCAYLYDYINRPERAAYYVNKVINEQYKNNIGGYSGNDDCGQMSSWYVFSSMGFYPTDPASGRYDFGSPQLRHVEISLPNGKTFVITSDRKGINDYVIK
;
A
#
# COMPACT_ATOMS: atom_id res chain seq x y z
N MET A 1 -14.00 -1.98 10.27
CA MET A 1 -13.37 -2.68 11.40
C MET A 1 -14.43 -3.42 12.19
N LEU A 2 -14.41 -4.75 12.19
CA LEU A 2 -15.48 -5.58 12.77
C LEU A 2 -15.25 -5.91 14.25
N LYS A 3 -14.00 -5.95 14.69
CA LYS A 3 -13.61 -6.26 16.09
C LYS A 3 -12.98 -5.02 16.73
N THR A 4 -13.84 -4.04 17.01
CA THR A 4 -13.41 -2.70 17.46
C THR A 4 -12.55 -2.74 18.73
N GLU A 5 -12.85 -3.61 19.70
CA GLU A 5 -12.06 -3.77 20.91
C GLU A 5 -10.62 -4.24 20.63
N ARG A 6 -10.45 -5.19 19.70
CA ARG A 6 -9.11 -5.66 19.30
C ARG A 6 -8.35 -4.57 18.57
N VAL A 7 -9.04 -3.83 17.70
CA VAL A 7 -8.43 -2.70 16.98
C VAL A 7 -7.91 -1.65 17.96
N ALA A 8 -8.73 -1.26 18.95
CA ALA A 8 -8.30 -0.35 20.01
C ALA A 8 -7.10 -0.90 20.80
N GLY A 9 -7.07 -2.20 21.06
CA GLY A 9 -5.93 -2.87 21.71
C GLY A 9 -4.64 -2.74 20.89
N PHE A 10 -4.67 -2.98 19.58
CA PHE A 10 -3.52 -2.82 18.68
C PHE A 10 -3.06 -1.36 18.60
N VAL A 11 -3.99 -0.43 18.37
CA VAL A 11 -3.70 1.00 18.32
C VAL A 11 -3.03 1.47 19.62
N ASN A 12 -3.60 1.15 20.75
CA ASN A 12 -3.03 1.53 22.05
C ASN A 12 -1.67 0.85 22.33
N SER A 13 -1.41 -0.34 21.76
CA SER A 13 -0.09 -0.97 21.84
C SER A 13 0.96 -0.18 21.05
N MET A 14 0.63 0.22 19.81
CA MET A 14 1.51 1.05 18.99
C MET A 14 1.75 2.44 19.60
N LEU A 15 0.73 3.03 20.21
CA LEU A 15 0.90 4.31 20.93
C LEU A 15 1.85 4.18 22.13
N ARG A 16 1.82 3.07 22.89
CA ARG A 16 2.80 2.82 23.96
C ARG A 16 4.23 2.68 23.41
N GLN A 17 4.40 2.11 22.22
CA GLN A 17 5.69 2.05 21.57
C GLN A 17 6.17 3.45 21.15
N TYR A 18 5.28 4.28 20.60
CA TYR A 18 5.57 5.69 20.34
C TYR A 18 6.03 6.43 21.62
N ASP A 19 5.36 6.23 22.75
CA ASP A 19 5.77 6.83 24.03
C ASP A 19 7.17 6.39 24.48
N THR A 20 7.61 5.20 24.06
CA THR A 20 8.91 4.64 24.43
C THR A 20 10.02 5.11 23.47
N TYR A 21 9.79 5.05 22.16
CA TYR A 21 10.82 5.31 21.14
C TYR A 21 10.74 6.72 20.56
N GLY A 22 9.57 7.37 20.64
CA GLY A 22 9.30 8.67 20.04
C GLY A 22 8.91 8.61 18.56
N TYR A 23 8.71 7.41 18.02
CA TYR A 23 8.13 7.13 16.72
C TYR A 23 7.33 5.83 16.78
N LEU A 24 6.41 5.63 15.84
CA LEU A 24 5.57 4.45 15.75
C LEU A 24 6.38 3.23 15.26
N PRO A 25 5.95 2.01 15.60
CA PRO A 25 6.66 0.81 15.17
C PRO A 25 6.66 0.66 13.64
N ILE A 26 7.79 0.20 13.12
CA ILE A 26 7.95 -0.19 11.71
C ILE A 26 7.80 -1.71 11.59
N TRP A 27 8.69 -2.46 12.26
CA TRP A 27 8.68 -3.91 12.21
C TRP A 27 9.12 -4.53 13.54
N GLN A 28 8.14 -4.96 14.33
CA GLN A 28 8.38 -5.49 15.68
C GLN A 28 8.67 -6.97 15.65
N LEU A 29 9.83 -7.37 16.16
CA LEU A 29 10.21 -8.77 16.33
C LEU A 29 10.98 -8.93 17.65
N TRP A 30 10.77 -10.05 18.34
CA TRP A 30 11.41 -10.37 19.61
C TRP A 30 11.21 -9.31 20.72
N GLY A 31 10.06 -8.63 20.69
CA GLY A 31 9.68 -7.64 21.70
C GLY A 31 10.34 -6.26 21.53
N THR A 32 10.99 -5.98 20.42
CA THR A 32 11.60 -4.69 20.11
C THR A 32 11.48 -4.33 18.62
N GLU A 33 11.71 -3.05 18.29
CA GLU A 33 11.89 -2.62 16.90
C GLU A 33 13.18 -3.22 16.35
N ASN A 34 13.13 -3.80 15.14
CA ASN A 34 14.29 -4.43 14.53
C ASN A 34 14.89 -3.65 13.36
N TYR A 35 14.23 -2.57 12.94
CA TYR A 35 14.69 -1.68 11.87
C TYR A 35 14.88 -2.37 10.50
N CYS A 36 14.09 -3.40 10.24
CA CYS A 36 14.25 -4.22 9.04
C CYS A 36 13.63 -3.58 7.81
N MET A 37 12.44 -2.95 7.96
CA MET A 37 11.62 -2.50 6.85
C MET A 37 11.63 -0.97 6.69
N ILE A 38 10.96 -0.50 5.66
CA ILE A 38 10.79 0.89 5.26
C ILE A 38 9.34 1.34 5.44
N GLY A 39 9.08 2.64 5.27
CA GLY A 39 7.77 3.24 5.53
C GLY A 39 7.42 3.21 7.02
N ASN A 40 6.26 3.70 7.38
CA ASN A 40 5.75 3.66 8.75
C ASN A 40 4.26 3.33 8.77
N HIS A 41 3.92 2.13 8.28
CA HIS A 41 2.53 1.71 8.03
C HIS A 41 1.70 1.42 9.29
N ALA A 42 2.24 1.66 10.48
CA ALA A 42 1.43 1.88 11.67
C ALA A 42 0.54 3.14 11.51
N ILE A 43 1.01 4.15 10.75
CA ILE A 43 0.30 5.40 10.50
C ILE A 43 -1.07 5.18 9.85
N PRO A 44 -1.20 4.54 8.68
CA PRO A 44 -2.53 4.30 8.08
C PRO A 44 -3.45 3.49 8.98
N VAL A 45 -2.95 2.55 9.77
CA VAL A 45 -3.75 1.77 10.74
C VAL A 45 -4.32 2.68 11.83
N LEU A 46 -3.49 3.54 12.43
CA LEU A 46 -3.90 4.47 13.48
C LEU A 46 -4.87 5.52 12.94
N VAL A 47 -4.56 6.08 11.76
CA VAL A 47 -5.40 7.09 11.10
C VAL A 47 -6.76 6.52 10.73
N ASP A 48 -6.83 5.32 10.16
CA ASP A 48 -8.10 4.67 9.83
C ASP A 48 -8.96 4.42 11.08
N ALA A 49 -8.33 3.98 12.18
CA ALA A 49 -9.02 3.78 13.45
C ALA A 49 -9.55 5.11 14.04
N ALA A 50 -8.76 6.18 13.97
CA ALA A 50 -9.15 7.50 14.46
C ALA A 50 -10.29 8.09 13.64
N LEU A 51 -10.20 8.06 12.30
CA LEU A 51 -11.24 8.58 11.39
C LEU A 51 -12.55 7.78 11.47
N LYS A 52 -12.48 6.50 11.82
CA LYS A 52 -13.65 5.64 12.07
C LYS A 52 -14.18 5.75 13.50
N HIS A 53 -13.63 6.62 14.32
CA HIS A 53 -14.03 6.84 15.72
C HIS A 53 -14.14 5.52 16.52
N ILE A 54 -13.13 4.65 16.38
CA ILE A 54 -13.13 3.37 17.09
C ILE A 54 -13.15 3.61 18.61
N PRO A 55 -14.12 3.04 19.35
CA PRO A 55 -14.20 3.21 20.81
C PRO A 55 -12.90 2.78 21.51
N GLY A 56 -12.41 3.60 22.45
CA GLY A 56 -11.16 3.33 23.17
C GLY A 56 -9.88 3.81 22.44
N VAL A 57 -10.00 4.46 21.29
CA VAL A 57 -8.90 5.14 20.59
C VAL A 57 -8.90 6.63 20.91
N ASN A 58 -7.80 7.12 21.45
CA ASN A 58 -7.61 8.57 21.70
C ASN A 58 -7.09 9.24 20.43
N VAL A 59 -7.97 9.99 19.75
CA VAL A 59 -7.69 10.63 18.45
C VAL A 59 -6.57 11.66 18.54
N GLU A 60 -6.52 12.48 19.61
CA GLU A 60 -5.45 13.49 19.78
C GLU A 60 -4.09 12.81 20.00
N LYS A 61 -4.05 11.73 20.77
CA LYS A 61 -2.81 10.95 20.95
C LYS A 61 -2.36 10.27 19.66
N VAL A 62 -3.30 9.76 18.88
CA VAL A 62 -3.01 9.23 17.52
C VAL A 62 -2.40 10.33 16.67
N TYR A 63 -3.01 11.51 16.64
CA TYR A 63 -2.51 12.64 15.86
C TYR A 63 -1.09 13.05 16.28
N GLU A 64 -0.83 13.16 17.58
CA GLU A 64 0.51 13.42 18.12
C GLU A 64 1.52 12.39 17.63
N ALA A 65 1.16 11.10 17.70
CA ALA A 65 2.06 10.00 17.36
C ALA A 65 2.36 9.94 15.85
N VAL A 66 1.36 10.07 14.98
CA VAL A 66 1.57 10.02 13.53
C VAL A 66 2.35 11.25 13.05
N LYS A 67 2.01 12.45 13.51
CA LYS A 67 2.78 13.66 13.21
C LYS A 67 4.21 13.57 13.74
N GLY A 68 4.39 13.13 14.98
CA GLY A 68 5.70 12.98 15.61
C GLY A 68 6.60 12.00 14.86
N THR A 69 6.04 10.91 14.35
CA THR A 69 6.75 9.92 13.53
C THR A 69 7.23 10.52 12.21
N GLU A 70 6.38 11.30 11.52
CA GLU A 70 6.69 11.92 10.23
C GLU A 70 7.56 13.20 10.32
N THR A 71 7.92 13.63 11.52
CA THR A 71 8.74 14.84 11.73
C THR A 71 10.02 14.59 12.52
N ARG A 72 10.09 13.51 13.30
CA ARG A 72 11.28 13.12 14.07
C ARG A 72 12.12 12.15 13.25
N GLU A 73 13.36 12.52 12.98
CA GLU A 73 14.30 11.61 12.29
C GLU A 73 14.51 10.31 13.07
N HIS A 74 14.39 9.21 12.37
CA HIS A 74 14.65 7.87 12.87
C HIS A 74 15.18 6.97 11.74
N TYR A 75 15.32 5.66 11.97
CA TYR A 75 15.88 4.75 10.98
C TYR A 75 15.05 4.74 9.68
N ASN A 76 15.73 4.86 8.55
CA ASN A 76 15.14 4.98 7.20
C ASN A 76 14.24 6.21 6.98
N SER A 77 14.18 7.14 7.93
CA SER A 77 13.30 8.31 7.87
C SER A 77 14.09 9.60 8.10
N PRO A 78 15.01 9.97 7.19
CA PRO A 78 15.79 11.22 7.28
C PRO A 78 14.95 12.40 6.76
N TRP A 79 13.98 12.86 7.53
CA TRP A 79 12.98 13.85 7.12
C TRP A 79 13.58 15.16 6.60
N ARG A 80 14.70 15.63 7.15
CA ARG A 80 15.39 16.83 6.64
C ARG A 80 15.89 16.64 5.21
N ILE A 81 16.35 15.45 4.85
CA ILE A 81 16.76 15.11 3.50
C ILE A 81 15.52 15.06 2.60
N TYR A 82 14.49 14.35 3.03
CA TYR A 82 13.23 14.19 2.29
C TYR A 82 12.58 15.54 1.96
N GLU A 83 12.47 16.43 2.93
CA GLU A 83 11.90 17.77 2.75
C GLU A 83 12.76 18.66 1.86
N LYS A 84 14.09 18.60 2.02
CA LYS A 84 15.02 19.41 1.23
C LYS A 84 14.94 19.10 -0.26
N TYR A 85 14.87 17.82 -0.62
CA TYR A 85 14.95 17.40 -2.02
C TYR A 85 13.56 17.10 -2.61
N GLY A 86 12.56 16.85 -1.80
CA GLY A 86 11.24 16.38 -2.22
C GLY A 86 11.24 14.93 -2.71
N TYR A 87 12.24 14.16 -2.33
CA TYR A 87 12.42 12.72 -2.53
C TYR A 87 13.62 12.26 -1.70
N MET A 88 13.83 10.96 -1.58
CA MET A 88 15.05 10.39 -1.01
C MET A 88 16.11 10.26 -2.11
N PRO A 89 17.24 10.99 -2.06
CA PRO A 89 18.35 10.77 -3.01
C PRO A 89 19.06 9.46 -2.74
N GLU A 90 19.28 8.63 -3.77
CA GLU A 90 19.88 7.30 -3.64
C GLU A 90 21.28 7.29 -3.04
N ASN A 91 22.06 8.33 -3.28
CA ASN A 91 23.40 8.48 -2.71
C ASN A 91 23.41 8.92 -1.23
N LEU A 92 22.27 9.29 -0.66
CA LEU A 92 22.11 9.68 0.75
C LEU A 92 21.25 8.67 1.53
N GLN A 93 20.32 8.01 0.88
CA GLN A 93 19.43 7.01 1.46
C GLN A 93 19.21 5.89 0.45
N THR A 94 19.66 4.69 0.74
CA THR A 94 19.34 3.50 -0.07
C THR A 94 17.86 3.16 -0.02
N GLN A 95 17.38 2.32 -0.94
CA GLN A 95 15.95 2.01 -1.08
C GLN A 95 15.09 3.26 -1.39
N SER A 96 15.72 4.24 -2.00
CA SER A 96 15.24 5.62 -2.08
C SER A 96 13.87 5.77 -2.75
N VAL A 97 13.61 4.99 -3.80
CA VAL A 97 12.33 5.04 -4.52
C VAL A 97 11.22 4.45 -3.66
N SER A 98 11.43 3.26 -3.10
CA SER A 98 10.44 2.62 -2.24
C SER A 98 10.10 3.48 -1.02
N ILE A 99 11.12 3.99 -0.31
CA ILE A 99 10.93 4.88 0.85
C ILE A 99 10.13 6.13 0.44
N THR A 100 10.50 6.78 -0.67
CA THR A 100 9.78 7.98 -1.13
C THR A 100 8.30 7.70 -1.43
N LEU A 101 7.99 6.55 -2.02
CA LEU A 101 6.61 6.17 -2.35
C LEU A 101 5.79 5.83 -1.11
N GLU A 102 6.38 5.07 -0.19
CA GLU A 102 5.70 4.64 1.03
C GLU A 102 5.50 5.79 2.01
N ASP A 103 6.51 6.63 2.22
CA ASP A 103 6.39 7.85 3.04
C ASP A 103 5.37 8.83 2.44
N ALA A 104 5.27 8.93 1.11
CA ALA A 104 4.24 9.77 0.49
C ALA A 104 2.81 9.27 0.78
N TYR A 105 2.62 7.97 0.92
CA TYR A 105 1.33 7.41 1.35
C TYR A 105 1.08 7.68 2.84
N ASP A 106 2.08 7.48 3.69
CA ASP A 106 1.96 7.76 5.12
C ASP A 106 1.66 9.25 5.37
N ASP A 107 2.36 10.16 4.68
CA ASP A 107 2.07 11.60 4.69
C ASP A 107 0.62 11.93 4.29
N ALA A 108 0.09 11.25 3.27
CA ALA A 108 -1.31 11.43 2.86
C ALA A 108 -2.29 11.03 3.99
N CYS A 109 -1.97 9.98 4.73
CA CYS A 109 -2.75 9.55 5.88
C CYS A 109 -2.71 10.61 7.01
N VAL A 110 -1.52 11.14 7.33
CA VAL A 110 -1.38 12.22 8.32
C VAL A 110 -2.14 13.46 7.88
N ALA A 111 -2.03 13.85 6.60
CA ALA A 111 -2.77 14.98 6.03
C ALA A 111 -4.29 14.83 6.19
N ARG A 112 -4.83 13.63 5.93
CA ARG A 112 -6.27 13.35 6.12
C ARG A 112 -6.71 13.55 7.57
N LEU A 113 -5.94 13.03 8.52
CA LEU A 113 -6.27 13.21 9.93
C LEU A 113 -6.13 14.67 10.37
N ALA A 114 -5.06 15.36 9.94
CA ALA A 114 -4.88 16.80 10.18
C ALA A 114 -6.08 17.61 9.67
N LYS A 115 -6.54 17.33 8.44
CA LYS A 115 -7.72 17.97 7.86
C LYS A 115 -8.98 17.71 8.68
N ALA A 116 -9.21 16.47 9.09
CA ALA A 116 -10.38 16.10 9.90
C ALA A 116 -10.39 16.79 11.27
N LEU A 117 -9.21 17.11 11.82
CA LEU A 117 -9.03 17.81 13.09
C LEU A 117 -8.92 19.35 12.94
N GLY A 118 -9.05 19.89 11.72
CA GLY A 118 -8.94 21.33 11.47
C GLY A 118 -7.51 21.90 11.63
N LYS A 119 -6.48 21.06 11.54
CA LYS A 119 -5.07 21.46 11.63
C LYS A 119 -4.56 21.86 10.23
N THR A 120 -4.93 23.05 9.78
CA THR A 120 -4.75 23.50 8.39
C THR A 120 -3.29 23.53 7.95
N GLU A 121 -2.38 24.07 8.76
CA GLU A 121 -0.96 24.16 8.42
C GLU A 121 -0.33 22.77 8.24
N ASP A 122 -0.62 21.85 9.15
CA ASP A 122 -0.16 20.47 9.05
C ASP A 122 -0.78 19.75 7.86
N TYR A 123 -2.06 19.98 7.56
CA TYR A 123 -2.69 19.46 6.36
C TYR A 123 -1.96 19.91 5.10
N GLU A 124 -1.67 21.18 4.96
CA GLU A 124 -0.95 21.72 3.79
C GLU A 124 0.46 21.14 3.67
N HIS A 125 1.17 21.05 4.81
CA HIS A 125 2.52 20.48 4.87
C HIS A 125 2.56 19.03 4.41
N PHE A 126 1.80 18.15 5.06
CA PHE A 126 1.81 16.72 4.74
C PHE A 126 1.16 16.42 3.39
N ASN A 127 0.13 17.15 3.00
CA ASN A 127 -0.46 17.02 1.66
C ASN A 127 0.52 17.38 0.53
N LYS A 128 1.43 18.34 0.75
CA LYS A 128 2.52 18.64 -0.19
C LYS A 128 3.49 17.45 -0.28
N ARG A 129 3.89 16.89 0.85
CA ARG A 129 4.82 15.75 0.90
C ARG A 129 4.18 14.48 0.28
N ALA A 130 2.90 14.27 0.47
CA ALA A 130 2.13 13.17 -0.13
C ALA A 130 2.21 13.11 -1.67
N HIS A 131 2.67 14.18 -2.32
CA HIS A 131 2.87 14.26 -3.77
C HIS A 131 4.36 14.22 -4.18
N PHE A 132 5.28 13.96 -3.28
CA PHE A 132 6.71 13.90 -3.60
C PHE A 132 7.08 12.76 -4.55
N TYR A 133 6.27 11.70 -4.62
CA TYR A 133 6.43 10.64 -5.62
C TYR A 133 6.56 11.18 -7.06
N ARG A 134 5.91 12.31 -7.37
CA ARG A 134 5.97 12.95 -8.72
C ARG A 134 7.40 13.29 -9.14
N ASN A 135 8.27 13.61 -8.18
CA ASN A 135 9.65 14.00 -8.44
C ASN A 135 10.52 12.83 -8.96
N LEU A 136 10.11 11.61 -8.69
CA LEU A 136 10.78 10.39 -9.13
C LEU A 136 10.16 9.75 -10.37
N PHE A 137 9.04 10.28 -10.90
CA PHE A 137 8.40 9.72 -12.08
C PHE A 137 9.08 10.21 -13.38
N ASP A 138 9.75 9.31 -14.08
CA ASP A 138 10.31 9.58 -15.40
C ASP A 138 9.24 9.38 -16.49
N LYS A 139 8.67 10.50 -16.95
CA LYS A 139 7.62 10.50 -17.98
C LYS A 139 8.05 9.91 -19.33
N LYS A 140 9.37 9.88 -19.64
CA LYS A 140 9.86 9.36 -20.91
C LYS A 140 9.71 7.85 -21.00
N ILE A 141 9.92 7.17 -19.90
CA ILE A 141 9.89 5.70 -19.84
C ILE A 141 8.71 5.15 -19.04
N GLY A 142 7.99 6.00 -18.30
CA GLY A 142 6.83 5.64 -17.50
C GLY A 142 7.18 4.72 -16.32
N PHE A 143 8.18 5.12 -15.52
CA PHE A 143 8.57 4.46 -14.29
C PHE A 143 9.01 5.46 -13.22
N PHE A 144 8.90 5.06 -11.96
CA PHE A 144 9.66 5.70 -10.90
C PHE A 144 11.12 5.26 -10.96
N ARG A 145 12.01 6.22 -10.79
CA ARG A 145 13.47 6.00 -10.84
C ARG A 145 14.17 6.75 -9.73
N ALA A 146 15.29 6.20 -9.29
CA ALA A 146 16.16 6.90 -8.34
C ALA A 146 16.85 8.11 -8.96
N LYS A 147 17.04 9.14 -8.13
CA LYS A 147 17.86 10.32 -8.41
C LYS A 147 18.94 10.49 -7.34
N ASP A 148 20.04 11.14 -7.74
CA ASP A 148 21.03 11.63 -6.79
C ASP A 148 20.60 12.97 -6.14
N ASP A 149 21.41 13.48 -5.21
CA ASP A 149 21.20 14.76 -4.53
C ASP A 149 21.40 16.01 -5.43
N LYS A 150 21.79 15.81 -6.70
CA LYS A 150 21.86 16.85 -7.73
C LYS A 150 20.68 16.81 -8.70
N GLY A 151 19.78 15.85 -8.53
CA GLY A 151 18.59 15.66 -9.38
C GLY A 151 18.86 14.84 -10.65
N ASN A 152 20.04 14.24 -10.80
CA ASN A 152 20.33 13.39 -11.94
C ASN A 152 19.74 12.00 -11.74
N TRP A 153 19.20 11.40 -12.81
CA TRP A 153 18.77 10.01 -12.79
C TRP A 153 19.95 9.06 -12.59
N ILE A 154 19.77 8.06 -11.72
CA ILE A 154 20.76 7.00 -11.57
C ILE A 154 20.74 6.09 -12.81
N GLU A 155 21.93 5.85 -13.36
CA GLU A 155 22.14 5.01 -14.53
C GLU A 155 23.14 3.87 -14.22
N PRO A 156 23.06 2.69 -14.89
CA PRO A 156 22.03 2.29 -15.86
C PRO A 156 20.72 1.94 -15.14
N PHE A 157 19.58 2.18 -15.82
CA PHE A 157 18.26 1.79 -15.33
C PHE A 157 17.77 0.50 -15.99
N ASP A 158 17.53 -0.52 -15.18
CA ASP A 158 16.87 -1.76 -15.59
C ASP A 158 15.59 -1.95 -14.74
N PRO A 159 14.39 -1.89 -15.36
CA PRO A 159 13.13 -2.00 -14.63
C PRO A 159 12.88 -3.40 -14.04
N LEU A 160 13.62 -4.41 -14.45
CA LEU A 160 13.54 -5.79 -13.95
C LEU A 160 14.58 -6.10 -12.86
N LYS A 161 15.52 -5.16 -12.65
CA LYS A 161 16.54 -5.36 -11.61
C LYS A 161 15.89 -5.37 -10.24
N TYR A 162 15.99 -6.49 -9.56
CA TYR A 162 15.47 -6.67 -8.22
C TYR A 162 16.37 -5.99 -7.19
N GLY A 163 15.79 -5.24 -6.28
CA GLY A 163 16.41 -4.75 -5.06
C GLY A 163 16.12 -5.70 -3.90
N GLY A 164 17.16 -6.08 -3.16
CA GLY A 164 17.00 -6.79 -1.90
C GLY A 164 16.61 -5.86 -0.76
N ASN A 165 16.54 -6.38 0.44
CA ASN A 165 16.40 -5.56 1.63
C ASN A 165 17.71 -4.79 1.87
N GLY A 166 17.65 -3.45 1.82
CA GLY A 166 18.76 -2.57 2.15
C GLY A 166 19.71 -2.17 1.01
N GLY A 167 19.54 -2.64 -0.23
CA GLY A 167 20.60 -2.54 -1.23
C GLY A 167 20.39 -1.64 -2.44
N PHE A 168 19.21 -1.53 -2.99
CA PHE A 168 18.94 -0.84 -4.26
C PHE A 168 17.71 0.06 -4.16
N PRO A 169 17.34 0.82 -5.20
CA PRO A 169 16.24 1.78 -5.10
C PRO A 169 14.90 1.18 -4.69
N PHE A 170 14.72 -0.12 -4.90
CA PHE A 170 13.45 -0.83 -4.64
C PHE A 170 13.64 -1.89 -3.56
N THR A 171 12.85 -1.82 -2.52
CA THR A 171 12.86 -2.79 -1.41
C THR A 171 12.12 -4.05 -1.82
N GLU A 172 12.77 -5.21 -1.73
CA GLU A 172 12.15 -6.52 -1.97
C GLU A 172 11.34 -6.62 -3.26
N GLY A 173 11.72 -5.83 -4.25
CA GLY A 173 11.01 -5.74 -5.52
C GLY A 173 11.83 -5.09 -6.62
N ASN A 174 11.17 -4.71 -7.69
CA ASN A 174 11.74 -4.00 -8.82
C ASN A 174 10.87 -2.81 -9.23
N ALA A 175 11.29 -2.08 -10.28
CA ALA A 175 10.55 -0.91 -10.74
C ALA A 175 9.13 -1.25 -11.24
N TRP A 176 8.85 -2.46 -11.70
CA TRP A 176 7.51 -2.87 -12.09
C TRP A 176 6.57 -3.04 -10.90
N GLN A 177 7.04 -3.61 -9.79
CA GLN A 177 6.22 -3.82 -8.59
C GLN A 177 5.93 -2.50 -7.89
N TYR A 178 6.95 -1.66 -7.70
CA TYR A 178 6.76 -0.36 -7.05
C TYR A 178 6.13 0.72 -7.94
N LEU A 179 6.04 0.50 -9.26
CA LEU A 179 5.39 1.47 -10.17
C LEU A 179 3.99 1.87 -9.71
N TRP A 180 3.27 0.97 -9.07
CA TRP A 180 1.85 1.13 -8.77
C TRP A 180 1.59 1.68 -7.36
N TYR A 181 2.63 1.91 -6.57
CA TYR A 181 2.49 2.28 -5.17
C TYR A 181 2.18 3.78 -4.99
N VAL A 182 1.02 4.21 -5.47
CA VAL A 182 0.42 5.54 -5.26
C VAL A 182 -1.07 5.37 -4.93
N PRO A 183 -1.41 4.65 -3.84
CA PRO A 183 -2.80 4.37 -3.51
C PRO A 183 -3.56 5.63 -3.07
N GLN A 184 -2.87 6.63 -2.53
CA GLN A 184 -3.45 7.86 -1.99
C GLN A 184 -4.07 8.79 -3.05
N ASP A 185 -3.58 8.76 -4.30
CA ASP A 185 -4.09 9.62 -5.38
C ASP A 185 -3.94 8.95 -6.76
N VAL A 186 -4.71 7.90 -6.98
CA VAL A 186 -4.72 7.18 -8.27
C VAL A 186 -5.11 8.07 -9.46
N PRO A 187 -6.07 9.03 -9.35
CA PRO A 187 -6.36 9.95 -10.44
C PRO A 187 -5.16 10.80 -10.86
N ASP A 188 -4.41 11.35 -9.90
CA ASP A 188 -3.20 12.10 -10.21
C ASP A 188 -2.12 11.19 -10.83
N PHE A 189 -1.94 10.01 -10.28
CA PHE A 189 -1.00 9.02 -10.81
C PHE A 189 -1.31 8.65 -12.27
N ILE A 190 -2.58 8.45 -12.63
CA ILE A 190 -3.02 8.24 -14.02
C ILE A 190 -2.62 9.44 -14.91
N SER A 191 -2.70 10.65 -14.39
CA SER A 191 -2.33 11.86 -15.14
C SER A 191 -0.85 11.88 -15.55
N LEU A 192 0.03 11.29 -14.74
CA LEU A 192 1.47 11.19 -15.04
C LEU A 192 1.77 10.36 -16.30
N PHE A 193 0.89 9.39 -16.62
CA PHE A 193 0.97 8.59 -17.85
C PHE A 193 0.35 9.31 -19.07
N GLY A 194 -0.22 10.50 -18.88
CA GLY A 194 -0.96 11.19 -19.93
C GLY A 194 -2.37 10.61 -20.16
N GLY A 195 -2.94 9.95 -19.15
CA GLY A 195 -4.33 9.49 -19.12
C GLY A 195 -4.54 7.98 -19.08
N THR A 196 -5.80 7.59 -18.96
CA THR A 196 -6.26 6.22 -18.71
C THR A 196 -5.80 5.20 -19.75
N LYS A 197 -5.68 5.61 -21.03
CA LYS A 197 -5.26 4.70 -22.12
C LYS A 197 -3.83 4.21 -21.94
N ASN A 198 -2.88 5.11 -21.63
CA ASN A 198 -1.48 4.76 -21.46
C ASN A 198 -1.27 4.02 -20.15
N PHE A 199 -1.93 4.47 -19.07
CA PHE A 199 -1.95 3.79 -17.79
C PHE A 199 -2.44 2.34 -17.94
N GLY A 200 -3.56 2.12 -18.61
CA GLY A 200 -4.12 0.79 -18.83
C GLY A 200 -3.22 -0.12 -19.66
N LYS A 201 -2.55 0.40 -20.71
CA LYS A 201 -1.54 -0.36 -21.47
C LYS A 201 -0.38 -0.81 -20.57
N LYS A 202 0.12 0.09 -19.73
CA LYS A 202 1.21 -0.22 -18.81
C LYS A 202 0.78 -1.27 -17.78
N LEU A 203 -0.44 -1.13 -17.25
CA LEU A 203 -1.03 -2.08 -16.30
C LEU A 203 -1.28 -3.46 -16.95
N ASP A 204 -1.76 -3.51 -18.19
CA ASP A 204 -1.87 -4.77 -18.94
C ASP A 204 -0.50 -5.44 -19.11
N THR A 205 0.54 -4.65 -19.42
CA THR A 205 1.91 -5.18 -19.53
C THR A 205 2.41 -5.74 -18.20
N PHE A 206 2.14 -5.06 -17.08
CA PHE A 206 2.52 -5.51 -15.75
C PHE A 206 2.00 -6.92 -15.43
N PHE A 207 0.76 -7.22 -15.78
CA PHE A 207 0.15 -8.53 -15.55
C PHE A 207 0.50 -9.60 -16.61
N THR A 208 1.13 -9.23 -17.72
CA THR A 208 1.40 -10.16 -18.82
C THR A 208 2.88 -10.33 -19.16
N LEU A 209 3.75 -9.47 -18.65
CA LEU A 209 5.19 -9.55 -18.89
C LEU A 209 5.80 -10.69 -18.05
N ASN A 210 5.92 -11.85 -18.66
CA ASN A 210 6.62 -12.97 -18.04
C ASN A 210 8.12 -12.81 -18.22
N THR A 211 8.86 -13.03 -17.14
CA THR A 211 10.31 -13.09 -17.15
C THR A 211 10.75 -14.28 -16.28
N ASP A 212 11.88 -14.91 -16.62
CA ASP A 212 12.45 -16.03 -15.84
C ASP A 212 13.03 -15.60 -14.49
N ASN A 213 12.66 -14.42 -14.01
CA ASN A 213 13.19 -13.82 -12.78
C ASN A 213 12.43 -14.23 -11.50
N ALA A 214 11.37 -15.01 -11.62
CA ALA A 214 10.55 -15.42 -10.49
C ALA A 214 11.32 -16.13 -9.37
N ASP A 215 12.37 -16.88 -9.71
CA ASP A 215 13.07 -17.73 -8.74
C ASP A 215 14.21 -17.03 -7.99
N LYS A 216 14.49 -15.76 -8.27
CA LYS A 216 15.70 -15.10 -7.76
C LYS A 216 15.50 -14.28 -6.51
N ASN A 217 14.27 -14.16 -6.04
CA ASN A 217 13.90 -13.15 -5.05
C ASN A 217 13.12 -13.77 -3.91
N GLY A 218 13.77 -14.00 -2.81
CA GLY A 218 13.21 -14.70 -1.66
C GLY A 218 11.92 -14.08 -1.07
N ASN A 219 11.62 -12.80 -1.35
CA ASN A 219 10.47 -12.10 -0.77
C ASN A 219 9.36 -11.82 -1.79
N ALA A 220 9.67 -11.61 -3.07
CA ALA A 220 8.65 -11.50 -4.09
C ALA A 220 8.26 -12.88 -4.62
N SER A 221 6.99 -13.22 -4.54
CA SER A 221 6.44 -14.54 -4.90
C SER A 221 5.01 -14.42 -5.43
N GLY A 222 4.43 -15.52 -5.93
CA GLY A 222 3.06 -15.52 -6.43
C GLY A 222 2.89 -14.68 -7.70
N PHE A 223 3.80 -14.87 -8.67
CA PHE A 223 3.84 -14.03 -9.86
C PHE A 223 2.73 -14.30 -10.86
N ILE A 224 2.15 -13.20 -11.37
CA ILE A 224 1.29 -13.14 -12.56
C ILE A 224 1.87 -12.02 -13.43
N GLY A 225 2.69 -12.35 -14.42
CA GLY A 225 3.57 -11.36 -15.06
C GLY A 225 4.57 -10.79 -14.06
N GLN A 226 4.59 -9.48 -13.89
CA GLN A 226 5.40 -8.79 -12.87
C GLN A 226 4.63 -8.53 -11.56
N TYR A 227 3.33 -8.76 -11.53
CA TYR A 227 2.55 -8.73 -10.29
C TYR A 227 3.04 -9.82 -9.34
N ALA A 228 3.38 -9.46 -8.11
CA ALA A 228 3.88 -10.36 -7.09
C ALA A 228 2.92 -10.37 -5.89
N HIS A 229 2.00 -11.34 -5.85
CA HIS A 229 0.97 -11.37 -4.82
C HIS A 229 1.51 -11.57 -3.41
N GLY A 230 2.61 -12.28 -3.27
CA GLY A 230 3.26 -12.55 -2.00
C GLY A 230 4.04 -11.36 -1.43
N ASN A 231 3.91 -10.15 -2.01
CA ASN A 231 4.49 -8.93 -1.44
C ASN A 231 3.51 -7.75 -1.57
N GLU A 232 3.37 -6.97 -0.51
CA GLU A 232 2.32 -5.98 -0.28
C GLU A 232 2.24 -4.88 -1.35
N PRO A 233 3.35 -4.34 -1.90
CA PRO A 233 3.30 -3.28 -2.91
C PRO A 233 2.47 -3.64 -4.14
N SER A 234 2.24 -4.94 -4.41
CA SER A 234 1.45 -5.40 -5.55
C SER A 234 -0.04 -5.59 -5.23
N GLN A 235 -0.42 -5.82 -3.98
CA GLN A 235 -1.73 -6.41 -3.63
C GLN A 235 -2.95 -5.58 -4.05
N HIS A 236 -2.83 -4.26 -4.15
CA HIS A 236 -3.90 -3.37 -4.62
C HIS A 236 -4.00 -3.26 -6.15
N CYS A 237 -2.98 -3.70 -6.89
CA CYS A 237 -2.81 -3.40 -8.32
C CYS A 237 -3.95 -3.91 -9.21
N ALA A 238 -4.56 -5.06 -8.87
CA ALA A 238 -5.67 -5.60 -9.64
C ALA A 238 -6.89 -4.67 -9.64
N TYR A 239 -7.09 -3.92 -8.56
CA TYR A 239 -8.21 -2.97 -8.41
C TYR A 239 -7.97 -1.64 -9.13
N LEU A 240 -6.76 -1.34 -9.58
CA LEU A 240 -6.46 -0.12 -10.34
C LEU A 240 -7.20 -0.04 -11.69
N TYR A 241 -7.67 -1.17 -12.20
CA TYR A 241 -8.51 -1.19 -13.39
C TYR A 241 -9.86 -0.49 -13.22
N ASP A 242 -10.39 -0.40 -12.00
CA ASP A 242 -11.64 0.32 -11.72
C ASP A 242 -11.51 1.81 -11.97
N TYR A 243 -10.34 2.39 -11.67
CA TYR A 243 -10.05 3.82 -11.89
C TYR A 243 -9.92 4.21 -13.36
N ILE A 244 -9.82 3.23 -14.25
CA ILE A 244 -9.79 3.44 -15.72
C ILE A 244 -11.02 2.86 -16.41
N ASN A 245 -12.10 2.63 -15.66
CA ASN A 245 -13.38 2.12 -16.13
C ASN A 245 -13.28 0.77 -16.86
N ARG A 246 -12.46 -0.15 -16.29
CA ARG A 246 -12.29 -1.52 -16.79
C ARG A 246 -12.52 -2.55 -15.66
N PRO A 247 -13.70 -2.52 -14.98
CA PRO A 247 -13.98 -3.39 -13.83
C PRO A 247 -13.94 -4.88 -14.17
N GLU A 248 -14.21 -5.25 -15.42
CA GLU A 248 -14.09 -6.62 -15.89
C GLU A 248 -12.65 -7.16 -15.81
N ARG A 249 -11.66 -6.27 -15.97
CA ARG A 249 -10.25 -6.63 -15.81
C ARG A 249 -9.85 -6.74 -14.34
N ALA A 250 -10.35 -5.84 -13.49
CA ALA A 250 -10.20 -5.96 -12.05
C ALA A 250 -10.75 -7.30 -11.56
N ALA A 251 -12.00 -7.61 -11.90
CA ALA A 251 -12.66 -8.87 -11.55
C ALA A 251 -11.89 -10.10 -12.07
N TYR A 252 -11.37 -10.04 -13.31
CA TYR A 252 -10.58 -11.12 -13.89
C TYR A 252 -9.31 -11.39 -13.08
N TYR A 253 -8.50 -10.35 -12.80
CA TYR A 253 -7.23 -10.56 -12.08
C TYR A 253 -7.44 -10.89 -10.61
N VAL A 254 -8.38 -10.26 -9.91
CA VAL A 254 -8.75 -10.64 -8.54
C VAL A 254 -9.12 -12.12 -8.48
N ASN A 255 -9.95 -12.59 -9.41
CA ASN A 255 -10.36 -13.98 -9.45
C ASN A 255 -9.19 -14.93 -9.79
N LYS A 256 -8.32 -14.52 -10.71
CA LYS A 256 -7.10 -15.26 -11.04
C LYS A 256 -6.21 -15.43 -9.83
N VAL A 257 -5.97 -14.36 -9.07
CA VAL A 257 -5.18 -14.38 -7.82
C VAL A 257 -5.81 -15.33 -6.81
N ILE A 258 -7.12 -15.21 -6.54
CA ILE A 258 -7.82 -16.09 -5.58
C ILE A 258 -7.63 -17.57 -5.94
N ASN A 259 -7.73 -17.92 -7.21
CA ASN A 259 -7.67 -19.31 -7.64
C ASN A 259 -6.25 -19.88 -7.76
N GLU A 260 -5.27 -19.06 -8.09
CA GLU A 260 -3.90 -19.51 -8.34
C GLU A 260 -2.98 -19.37 -7.12
N GLN A 261 -3.22 -18.36 -6.27
CA GLN A 261 -2.30 -18.00 -5.20
C GLN A 261 -2.74 -18.48 -3.81
N TYR A 262 -3.97 -19.02 -3.69
CA TYR A 262 -4.49 -19.56 -2.44
C TYR A 262 -4.91 -21.02 -2.60
N LYS A 263 -4.56 -21.87 -1.62
CA LYS A 263 -4.86 -23.29 -1.62
C LYS A 263 -5.24 -23.76 -0.22
N ASN A 264 -6.13 -24.76 -0.15
CA ASN A 264 -6.53 -25.35 1.13
C ASN A 264 -5.53 -26.44 1.58
N ASN A 265 -4.30 -26.03 1.90
CA ASN A 265 -3.25 -26.90 2.46
C ASN A 265 -2.23 -26.05 3.25
N ILE A 266 -1.25 -26.69 3.89
CA ILE A 266 -0.23 -26.03 4.73
C ILE A 266 0.60 -25.01 3.93
N GLY A 267 0.91 -25.27 2.65
CA GLY A 267 1.59 -24.33 1.74
C GLY A 267 0.61 -23.48 0.94
N GLY A 268 -0.52 -23.09 1.54
CA GLY A 268 -1.65 -22.49 0.85
C GLY A 268 -1.49 -21.03 0.42
N TYR A 269 -0.49 -20.33 0.90
CA TYR A 269 -0.19 -18.95 0.53
C TYR A 269 1.02 -18.90 -0.40
N SER A 270 1.00 -17.97 -1.34
CA SER A 270 2.12 -17.73 -2.25
C SER A 270 3.25 -16.90 -1.62
N GLY A 271 3.10 -16.43 -0.39
CA GLY A 271 4.05 -15.66 0.39
C GLY A 271 3.80 -15.82 1.87
N ASN A 272 4.43 -14.96 2.69
CA ASN A 272 4.15 -14.88 4.12
C ASN A 272 2.76 -14.27 4.37
N ASP A 273 2.09 -14.67 5.43
CA ASP A 273 0.78 -14.09 5.80
C ASP A 273 0.89 -12.65 6.33
N ASP A 274 2.06 -12.27 6.81
CA ASP A 274 2.41 -10.95 7.33
C ASP A 274 1.35 -10.36 8.26
N CYS A 275 1.22 -11.00 9.44
CA CYS A 275 0.28 -10.62 10.49
C CYS A 275 -1.19 -10.56 10.04
N GLY A 276 -1.57 -11.34 9.04
CA GLY A 276 -2.92 -11.42 8.53
C GLY A 276 -3.18 -10.63 7.25
N GLN A 277 -2.15 -10.05 6.61
CA GLN A 277 -2.32 -9.27 5.39
C GLN A 277 -2.82 -10.14 4.23
N MET A 278 -2.19 -11.30 3.98
CA MET A 278 -2.62 -12.24 2.94
C MET A 278 -4.02 -12.81 3.22
N SER A 279 -4.28 -13.20 4.46
CA SER A 279 -5.60 -13.69 4.88
C SER A 279 -6.68 -12.62 4.71
N SER A 280 -6.39 -11.37 5.09
CA SER A 280 -7.32 -10.25 4.96
C SER A 280 -7.62 -9.94 3.50
N TRP A 281 -6.60 -9.95 2.63
CA TRP A 281 -6.78 -9.78 1.20
C TRP A 281 -7.74 -10.82 0.62
N TYR A 282 -7.52 -12.10 0.96
CA TYR A 282 -8.39 -13.19 0.51
C TYR A 282 -9.83 -13.02 0.98
N VAL A 283 -10.03 -12.68 2.26
CA VAL A 283 -11.38 -12.51 2.83
C VAL A 283 -12.10 -11.34 2.18
N PHE A 284 -11.48 -10.16 2.10
CA PHE A 284 -12.07 -8.99 1.47
C PHE A 284 -12.39 -9.24 -0.01
N SER A 285 -11.42 -9.74 -0.77
CA SER A 285 -11.57 -10.02 -2.20
C SER A 285 -12.63 -11.08 -2.47
N SER A 286 -12.73 -12.10 -1.59
CA SER A 286 -13.79 -13.12 -1.68
C SER A 286 -15.18 -12.56 -1.39
N MET A 287 -15.29 -11.51 -0.57
CA MET A 287 -16.55 -10.76 -0.35
C MET A 287 -16.87 -9.81 -1.51
N GLY A 288 -15.90 -9.52 -2.39
CA GLY A 288 -16.08 -8.73 -3.60
C GLY A 288 -15.66 -7.27 -3.52
N PHE A 289 -14.85 -6.88 -2.53
CA PHE A 289 -14.32 -5.52 -2.41
C PHE A 289 -12.98 -5.52 -1.68
N TYR A 290 -12.21 -4.44 -1.84
CA TYR A 290 -10.91 -4.28 -1.19
C TYR A 290 -10.61 -2.79 -0.91
N PRO A 291 -10.00 -2.42 0.22
CA PRO A 291 -9.56 -1.06 0.47
C PRO A 291 -8.18 -0.84 -0.19
N THR A 292 -8.14 -0.32 -1.41
CA THR A 292 -6.86 0.01 -2.09
C THR A 292 -6.12 1.13 -1.38
N ASP A 293 -6.84 1.98 -0.66
CA ASP A 293 -6.35 3.05 0.20
C ASP A 293 -7.05 2.97 1.56
N PRO A 294 -6.54 2.15 2.51
CA PRO A 294 -7.23 1.82 3.75
C PRO A 294 -7.71 3.00 4.58
N ALA A 295 -6.86 4.02 4.75
CA ALA A 295 -7.18 5.20 5.57
C ALA A 295 -8.15 6.20 4.88
N SER A 296 -8.57 5.94 3.65
CA SER A 296 -9.55 6.78 2.94
C SER A 296 -11.01 6.47 3.33
N GLY A 297 -11.25 5.29 3.90
CA GLY A 297 -12.61 4.78 4.13
C GLY A 297 -13.33 4.32 2.85
N ARG A 298 -12.67 4.30 1.70
CA ARG A 298 -13.19 3.84 0.41
C ARG A 298 -12.87 2.38 0.18
N TYR A 299 -13.72 1.74 -0.61
CA TYR A 299 -13.53 0.35 -1.04
C TYR A 299 -13.77 0.27 -2.54
N ASP A 300 -12.90 -0.46 -3.23
CA ASP A 300 -13.01 -0.72 -4.66
C ASP A 300 -13.60 -2.12 -4.88
N PHE A 301 -14.39 -2.29 -5.94
CA PHE A 301 -15.10 -3.52 -6.20
C PHE A 301 -14.22 -4.54 -6.93
N GLY A 302 -14.40 -5.81 -6.58
CA GLY A 302 -13.72 -6.93 -7.22
C GLY A 302 -14.70 -7.96 -7.73
N SER A 303 -14.37 -9.23 -7.56
CA SER A 303 -15.19 -10.36 -8.00
C SER A 303 -15.61 -11.21 -6.80
N PRO A 304 -16.82 -11.03 -6.23
CA PRO A 304 -17.26 -11.81 -5.08
C PRO A 304 -17.26 -13.31 -5.39
N GLN A 305 -16.69 -14.10 -4.48
CA GLN A 305 -16.69 -15.58 -4.58
C GLN A 305 -17.93 -16.20 -3.95
N LEU A 306 -18.56 -15.46 -3.05
CA LEU A 306 -19.70 -15.91 -2.26
C LEU A 306 -21.00 -15.33 -2.83
N ARG A 307 -22.06 -16.14 -2.86
CA ARG A 307 -23.39 -15.68 -3.34
C ARG A 307 -24.09 -14.81 -2.32
N HIS A 308 -23.80 -15.03 -1.06
CA HIS A 308 -24.42 -14.31 0.05
C HIS A 308 -23.43 -14.19 1.20
N VAL A 309 -23.30 -12.99 1.74
CA VAL A 309 -22.48 -12.68 2.92
C VAL A 309 -23.27 -11.78 3.84
N GLU A 310 -23.33 -12.12 5.11
CA GLU A 310 -23.87 -11.29 6.16
C GLU A 310 -22.77 -10.91 7.16
N ILE A 311 -22.59 -9.61 7.40
CA ILE A 311 -21.62 -9.08 8.33
C ILE A 311 -22.37 -8.38 9.47
N SER A 312 -22.31 -8.94 10.66
CA SER A 312 -22.83 -8.30 11.87
C SER A 312 -21.91 -7.13 12.28
N LEU A 313 -22.46 -5.94 12.31
CA LEU A 313 -21.72 -4.72 12.66
C LEU A 313 -21.82 -4.45 14.16
N PRO A 314 -20.82 -3.74 14.77
CA PRO A 314 -20.83 -3.43 16.20
C PRO A 314 -22.03 -2.60 16.66
N ASN A 315 -22.70 -1.88 15.76
CA ASN A 315 -23.91 -1.10 16.05
C ASN A 315 -25.21 -1.90 15.98
N GLY A 316 -25.12 -3.24 15.91
CA GLY A 316 -26.26 -4.15 15.83
C GLY A 316 -26.92 -4.25 14.45
N LYS A 317 -26.41 -3.54 13.44
CA LYS A 317 -26.88 -3.66 12.06
C LYS A 317 -26.17 -4.82 11.35
N THR A 318 -26.80 -5.34 10.30
CA THR A 318 -26.21 -6.34 9.42
C THR A 318 -25.92 -5.69 8.06
N PHE A 319 -24.70 -5.84 7.58
CA PHE A 319 -24.32 -5.49 6.21
C PHE A 319 -24.42 -6.76 5.36
N VAL A 320 -25.20 -6.70 4.27
CA VAL A 320 -25.48 -7.86 3.44
C VAL A 320 -24.92 -7.62 2.03
N ILE A 321 -24.19 -8.61 1.53
CA ILE A 321 -23.69 -8.66 0.17
C ILE A 321 -24.37 -9.83 -0.54
N THR A 322 -24.97 -9.59 -1.70
CA THR A 322 -25.53 -10.64 -2.57
C THR A 322 -24.89 -10.56 -3.95
N SER A 323 -24.66 -11.70 -4.54
CA SER A 323 -24.05 -11.82 -5.87
C SER A 323 -24.84 -12.81 -6.73
N ASP A 324 -25.18 -12.39 -7.95
CA ASP A 324 -25.83 -13.23 -8.94
C ASP A 324 -24.87 -14.12 -9.73
N ARG A 325 -23.61 -14.20 -9.29
CA ARG A 325 -22.57 -14.97 -9.95
C ARG A 325 -23.00 -16.42 -10.19
N LYS A 326 -22.96 -16.86 -11.44
CA LYS A 326 -23.36 -18.22 -11.85
C LYS A 326 -22.21 -19.22 -11.88
N GLY A 327 -20.97 -18.73 -11.95
CA GLY A 327 -19.78 -19.59 -12.00
C GLY A 327 -18.51 -18.82 -11.77
N ILE A 328 -17.39 -19.55 -11.66
CA ILE A 328 -16.06 -18.99 -11.36
C ILE A 328 -15.58 -17.99 -12.43
N ASN A 329 -16.07 -18.14 -13.67
CA ASN A 329 -15.67 -17.27 -14.80
C ASN A 329 -16.69 -16.14 -15.07
N ASP A 330 -17.65 -15.93 -14.17
CA ASP A 330 -18.62 -14.84 -14.29
C ASP A 330 -18.06 -13.61 -13.56
N TYR A 331 -17.47 -12.68 -14.32
CA TYR A 331 -16.78 -11.50 -13.81
C TYR A 331 -17.59 -10.21 -13.91
N VAL A 332 -18.86 -10.28 -14.29
CA VAL A 332 -19.67 -9.08 -14.49
C VAL A 332 -20.18 -8.56 -13.15
N ILE A 333 -19.70 -7.39 -12.77
CA ILE A 333 -20.31 -6.57 -11.71
C ILE A 333 -21.42 -5.76 -12.38
N LYS A 334 -22.65 -6.01 -11.96
CA LYS A 334 -23.80 -5.25 -12.42
C LYS A 334 -24.13 -4.12 -11.49
#